data_20c4138daf13e5a6cf6b1790f101108c
#
_entry.id   20c4138daf13e5a6cf6b1790f101108c
#
_cell.length_a   1.000
_cell.length_b   1.000
_cell.length_c   1.000
_cell.angle_alpha   90.00
_cell.angle_beta   90.00
_cell.angle_gamma   90.00
#
_symmetry.space_group_name_H-M   'P 1'
#
loop_
_entity.id
_entity.type
_entity.pdbx_description
1 polymer ?
#
loop_
_entity_poly.entity_id
_entity_poly.type
_entity_poly.pdbx_seq_one_letter_code
_entity_poly.pdbx_strand_id
1 'polypeptide(L)'
;MFIAGRVFSFWFIVIVMAAMFASIYRSTKLGKPPKLRPLAQVNAIDEAVGRATEMGRPIHFSPGFAPLINLDSAQTFAGLALLSYTAKLAAKFNAPLIVTINQPDVFPLAEEIVAEAYVQAGNREGLKADTVRYLSDQQFSYSAAVFGLIMRERPAANLLLGRWDAASLMIAECGA
;
A
#
# COMPACT_ATOMS: atom_id res chain seq x y z
N MET A 1 -8.31 42.87 -18.24
CA MET A 1 -8.45 42.79 -19.70
C MET A 1 -8.67 41.32 -20.08
N PHE A 2 -9.91 40.95 -20.35
CA PHE A 2 -10.23 39.54 -20.70
C PHE A 2 -9.88 39.32 -22.19
N ILE A 3 -9.03 38.36 -22.49
CA ILE A 3 -8.74 37.96 -23.86
C ILE A 3 -9.96 37.21 -24.39
N ALA A 4 -10.60 37.70 -25.45
CA ALA A 4 -11.90 37.22 -25.97
C ALA A 4 -11.97 35.68 -26.18
N GLY A 5 -10.87 35.03 -26.53
CA GLY A 5 -10.82 33.56 -26.69
C GLY A 5 -10.76 32.73 -25.38
N ARG A 6 -10.60 33.37 -24.20
CA ARG A 6 -10.51 32.69 -22.91
C ARG A 6 -11.77 32.78 -22.05
N VAL A 7 -12.75 33.59 -22.49
CA VAL A 7 -14.01 33.76 -21.74
C VAL A 7 -14.79 32.45 -21.64
N PHE A 8 -14.80 31.67 -22.71
CA PHE A 8 -15.43 30.34 -22.71
C PHE A 8 -14.77 29.38 -21.70
N SER A 9 -13.43 29.32 -21.71
CA SER A 9 -12.68 28.45 -20.78
C SER A 9 -12.88 28.87 -19.33
N PHE A 10 -12.97 30.18 -19.06
CA PHE A 10 -13.27 30.71 -17.72
C PHE A 10 -14.63 30.24 -17.22
N TRP A 11 -15.68 30.43 -17.99
CA TRP A 11 -17.02 30.00 -17.60
C TRP A 11 -17.14 28.48 -17.49
N PHE A 12 -16.48 27.75 -18.36
CA PHE A 12 -16.43 26.29 -18.27
C PHE A 12 -15.82 25.82 -16.96
N ILE A 13 -14.68 26.39 -16.55
CA ILE A 13 -14.03 26.06 -15.25
C ILE A 13 -14.93 26.42 -14.08
N VAL A 14 -15.60 27.59 -14.12
CA VAL A 14 -16.52 28.02 -13.06
C VAL A 14 -17.69 27.04 -12.91
N ILE A 15 -18.28 26.60 -14.02
CA ILE A 15 -19.38 25.61 -14.01
C ILE A 15 -18.91 24.26 -13.44
N VAL A 16 -17.75 23.79 -13.87
CA VAL A 16 -17.18 22.52 -13.36
C VAL A 16 -16.90 22.60 -11.87
N MET A 17 -16.29 23.69 -11.39
CA MET A 17 -16.07 23.92 -9.96
C MET A 17 -17.39 23.96 -9.18
N ALA A 18 -18.38 24.70 -9.66
CA ALA A 18 -19.70 24.78 -9.01
C ALA A 18 -20.37 23.39 -8.94
N ALA A 19 -20.29 22.60 -10.01
CA ALA A 19 -20.81 21.22 -10.03
C ALA A 19 -20.08 20.32 -9.04
N MET A 20 -18.76 20.43 -8.93
CA MET A 20 -17.97 19.70 -7.93
C MET A 20 -18.36 20.08 -6.50
N PHE A 21 -18.44 21.37 -6.20
CA PHE A 21 -18.88 21.83 -4.88
C PHE A 21 -20.31 21.40 -4.55
N ALA A 22 -21.22 21.48 -5.49
CA ALA A 22 -22.60 21.01 -5.32
C ALA A 22 -22.65 19.49 -5.05
N SER A 23 -21.82 18.71 -5.74
CA SER A 23 -21.71 17.26 -5.54
C SER A 23 -21.17 16.93 -4.15
N ILE A 24 -20.10 17.58 -3.71
CA ILE A 24 -19.53 17.43 -2.37
C ILE A 24 -20.55 17.84 -1.30
N TYR A 25 -21.20 18.98 -1.47
CA TYR A 25 -22.22 19.47 -0.54
C TYR A 25 -23.39 18.50 -0.39
N ARG A 26 -23.88 17.95 -1.50
CA ARG A 26 -24.93 16.91 -1.47
C ARG A 26 -24.45 15.63 -0.78
N SER A 27 -23.22 15.20 -1.06
CA SER A 27 -22.66 14.00 -0.44
C SER A 27 -22.53 14.14 1.08
N THR A 28 -22.05 15.29 1.55
CA THR A 28 -21.85 15.54 2.99
C THR A 28 -23.18 15.82 3.72
N LYS A 29 -24.08 16.59 3.13
CA LYS A 29 -25.38 16.94 3.78
C LYS A 29 -26.40 15.80 3.74
N LEU A 30 -26.43 15.02 2.65
CA LEU A 30 -27.39 13.93 2.48
C LEU A 30 -26.90 12.59 3.09
N GLY A 31 -25.70 12.56 3.65
CA GLY A 31 -25.13 11.36 4.26
C GLY A 31 -25.00 10.14 3.30
N LYS A 32 -25.04 10.40 1.99
CA LYS A 32 -24.86 9.37 0.96
C LYS A 32 -23.47 9.55 0.34
N PRO A 33 -22.45 8.89 0.90
CA PRO A 33 -21.14 8.89 0.26
C PRO A 33 -21.25 8.28 -1.14
N PRO A 34 -20.45 8.75 -2.11
CA PRO A 34 -20.42 8.14 -3.43
C PRO A 34 -20.13 6.63 -3.27
N LYS A 35 -20.84 5.80 -4.02
CA LYS A 35 -20.58 4.36 -4.03
C LYS A 35 -19.18 4.14 -4.60
N LEU A 36 -18.23 3.89 -3.72
CA LEU A 36 -16.87 3.52 -4.13
C LEU A 36 -16.92 2.10 -4.69
N ARG A 37 -16.30 1.92 -5.85
CA ARG A 37 -16.11 0.59 -6.42
C ARG A 37 -15.20 -0.21 -5.49
N PRO A 38 -15.62 -1.40 -4.98
CA PRO A 38 -14.72 -2.24 -4.20
C PRO A 38 -13.51 -2.62 -5.05
N LEU A 39 -12.33 -2.44 -4.49
CA LEU A 39 -11.09 -2.84 -5.14
C LEU A 39 -10.98 -4.37 -5.01
N ALA A 40 -11.06 -5.07 -6.14
CA ALA A 40 -10.91 -6.53 -6.15
C ALA A 40 -9.57 -6.99 -5.55
N GLN A 41 -8.55 -6.14 -5.63
CA GLN A 41 -7.23 -6.39 -5.05
C GLN A 41 -7.24 -6.50 -3.52
N VAL A 42 -8.16 -5.81 -2.83
CA VAL A 42 -8.27 -5.92 -1.36
C VAL A 42 -8.78 -7.31 -0.97
N ASN A 43 -9.75 -7.84 -1.71
CA ASN A 43 -10.23 -9.20 -1.48
C ASN A 43 -9.16 -10.26 -1.79
N ALA A 44 -8.24 -9.98 -2.71
CA ALA A 44 -7.12 -10.84 -3.00
C ALA A 44 -6.11 -10.96 -1.84
N ILE A 45 -6.07 -9.99 -0.92
CA ILE A 45 -5.23 -10.06 0.29
C ILE A 45 -5.69 -11.21 1.19
N ASP A 46 -7.01 -11.36 1.41
CA ASP A 46 -7.56 -12.42 2.24
C ASP A 46 -7.22 -13.80 1.68
N GLU A 47 -7.34 -13.96 0.36
CA GLU A 47 -6.97 -15.18 -0.34
C GLU A 47 -5.46 -15.45 -0.27
N ALA A 48 -4.64 -14.41 -0.42
CA ALA A 48 -3.18 -14.53 -0.32
C ALA A 48 -2.74 -14.99 1.08
N VAL A 49 -3.35 -14.42 2.13
CA VAL A 49 -3.07 -14.82 3.52
C VAL A 49 -3.54 -16.26 3.77
N GLY A 50 -4.71 -16.65 3.27
CA GLY A 50 -5.20 -18.03 3.36
C GLY A 50 -4.22 -19.02 2.73
N ARG A 51 -3.80 -18.79 1.49
CA ARG A 51 -2.80 -19.64 0.81
C ARG A 51 -1.47 -19.69 1.54
N ALA A 52 -0.99 -18.55 2.07
CA ALA A 52 0.26 -18.51 2.82
C ALA A 52 0.20 -19.37 4.08
N THR A 53 -0.93 -19.34 4.78
CA THR A 53 -1.18 -20.17 5.97
C THR A 53 -1.18 -21.65 5.61
N GLU A 54 -1.89 -22.04 4.56
CA GLU A 54 -1.97 -23.44 4.10
C GLU A 54 -0.60 -23.98 3.65
N MET A 55 0.18 -23.14 2.96
CA MET A 55 1.49 -23.51 2.44
C MET A 55 2.61 -23.43 3.47
N GLY A 56 2.38 -22.81 4.63
CA GLY A 56 3.43 -22.50 5.61
C GLY A 56 4.53 -21.58 5.08
N ARG A 57 4.22 -20.76 4.05
CA ARG A 57 5.17 -19.85 3.39
C ARG A 57 4.87 -18.39 3.76
N PRO A 58 5.89 -17.51 3.77
CA PRO A 58 5.69 -16.13 4.12
C PRO A 58 4.89 -15.37 3.05
N ILE A 59 4.24 -14.30 3.49
CA ILE A 59 3.71 -13.24 2.64
C ILE A 59 4.77 -12.15 2.57
N HIS A 60 5.15 -11.73 1.38
CA HIS A 60 5.98 -10.56 1.19
C HIS A 60 5.11 -9.34 0.91
N PHE A 61 5.36 -8.25 1.62
CA PHE A 61 4.67 -6.98 1.47
C PHE A 61 5.65 -5.83 1.27
N SER A 62 5.34 -4.90 0.36
CA SER A 62 6.06 -3.64 0.24
C SER A 62 5.12 -2.48 -0.07
N PRO A 63 5.22 -1.33 0.67
CA PRO A 63 4.39 -0.16 0.45
C PRO A 63 4.87 0.74 -0.70
N GLY A 64 5.92 0.33 -1.44
CA GLY A 64 6.44 1.08 -2.58
C GLY A 64 7.56 2.07 -2.25
N PHE A 65 7.85 2.98 -3.21
CA PHE A 65 9.02 3.86 -3.20
C PHE A 65 8.75 5.31 -2.78
N ALA A 66 7.51 5.72 -2.56
CA ALA A 66 7.22 7.12 -2.25
C ALA A 66 7.56 7.46 -0.80
N PRO A 67 8.35 8.53 -0.54
CA PRO A 67 8.64 9.01 0.80
C PRO A 67 7.42 9.70 1.43
N LEU A 68 7.43 9.89 2.75
CA LEU A 68 6.32 10.53 3.49
C LEU A 68 6.18 12.03 3.19
N ILE A 69 7.23 12.69 2.70
CA ILE A 69 7.30 14.16 2.55
C ILE A 69 7.24 14.58 1.08
N ASN A 70 6.34 14.00 0.28
CA ASN A 70 6.19 14.36 -1.12
C ASN A 70 4.72 14.40 -1.55
N LEU A 71 4.48 14.90 -2.78
CA LEU A 71 3.14 14.88 -3.40
C LEU A 71 2.55 13.47 -3.52
N ASP A 72 3.42 12.46 -3.55
CA ASP A 72 3.05 11.05 -3.65
C ASP A 72 2.84 10.37 -2.28
N SER A 73 3.01 11.09 -1.18
CA SER A 73 2.85 10.55 0.19
C SER A 73 1.49 9.89 0.44
N ALA A 74 0.44 10.37 -0.21
CA ALA A 74 -0.89 9.77 -0.12
C ALA A 74 -0.90 8.29 -0.54
N GLN A 75 -0.07 7.89 -1.50
CA GLN A 75 0.07 6.50 -1.94
C GLN A 75 0.79 5.64 -0.89
N THR A 76 1.79 6.21 -0.21
CA THR A 76 2.49 5.54 0.91
C THR A 76 1.55 5.34 2.09
N PHE A 77 0.76 6.35 2.47
CA PHE A 77 -0.24 6.19 3.53
C PHE A 77 -1.30 5.14 3.18
N ALA A 78 -1.76 5.10 1.92
CA ALA A 78 -2.66 4.04 1.47
C ALA A 78 -1.99 2.66 1.54
N GLY A 79 -0.72 2.55 1.15
CA GLY A 79 0.09 1.34 1.29
C GLY A 79 0.22 0.89 2.75
N LEU A 80 0.50 1.83 3.66
CA LEU A 80 0.60 1.55 5.10
C LEU A 80 -0.74 1.13 5.73
N ALA A 81 -1.86 1.71 5.28
CA ALA A 81 -3.18 1.27 5.70
C ALA A 81 -3.47 -0.19 5.28
N LEU A 82 -3.07 -0.57 4.06
CA LEU A 82 -3.15 -1.95 3.58
C LEU A 82 -2.16 -2.87 4.29
N LEU A 83 -0.99 -2.36 4.69
CA LEU A 83 -0.04 -3.09 5.55
C LEU A 83 -0.69 -3.43 6.90
N SER A 84 -1.34 -2.46 7.56
CA SER A 84 -2.06 -2.70 8.82
C SER A 84 -3.10 -3.80 8.67
N TYR A 85 -3.88 -3.77 7.60
CA TYR A 85 -4.88 -4.79 7.30
C TYR A 85 -4.24 -6.17 7.10
N THR A 86 -3.20 -6.24 6.25
CA THR A 86 -2.48 -7.49 5.96
C THR A 86 -1.81 -8.07 7.21
N ALA A 87 -1.17 -7.22 8.03
CA ALA A 87 -0.52 -7.63 9.26
C ALA A 87 -1.51 -8.19 10.29
N LYS A 88 -2.70 -7.58 10.41
CA LYS A 88 -3.79 -8.11 11.28
C LYS A 88 -4.26 -9.49 10.83
N LEU A 89 -4.42 -9.71 9.54
CA LEU A 89 -4.79 -11.01 9.01
C LEU A 89 -3.68 -12.03 9.20
N ALA A 90 -2.43 -11.66 8.87
CA ALA A 90 -1.27 -12.53 9.06
C ALA A 90 -1.11 -12.95 10.53
N ALA A 91 -1.24 -12.01 11.47
CA ALA A 91 -1.19 -12.27 12.89
C ALA A 91 -2.34 -13.18 13.36
N LYS A 92 -3.57 -12.94 12.87
CA LYS A 92 -4.75 -13.74 13.21
C LYS A 92 -4.63 -15.20 12.76
N PHE A 93 -4.09 -15.43 11.55
CA PHE A 93 -3.93 -16.76 10.98
C PHE A 93 -2.54 -17.38 11.22
N ASN A 94 -1.70 -16.68 11.99
CA ASN A 94 -0.31 -17.09 12.27
C ASN A 94 0.51 -17.34 10.98
N ALA A 95 0.22 -16.57 9.92
CA ALA A 95 0.96 -16.62 8.67
C ALA A 95 2.25 -15.80 8.80
N PRO A 96 3.41 -16.33 8.38
CA PRO A 96 4.65 -15.56 8.39
C PRO A 96 4.56 -14.34 7.48
N LEU A 97 4.97 -13.16 7.96
CA LEU A 97 4.97 -11.91 7.21
C LEU A 97 6.38 -11.36 7.09
N ILE A 98 6.75 -10.91 5.90
CA ILE A 98 7.99 -10.20 5.62
C ILE A 98 7.62 -8.87 4.95
N VAL A 99 7.98 -7.77 5.58
CA VAL A 99 7.75 -6.42 5.06
C VAL A 99 9.07 -5.81 4.65
N THR A 100 9.20 -5.37 3.40
CA THR A 100 10.40 -4.72 2.92
C THR A 100 10.15 -3.25 2.68
N ILE A 101 11.03 -2.41 3.23
CA ILE A 101 10.93 -0.95 3.18
C ILE A 101 12.12 -0.39 2.41
N ASN A 102 11.82 0.52 1.51
CA ASN A 102 12.81 1.26 0.72
C ASN A 102 13.14 2.63 1.37
N GLN A 103 12.15 3.30 1.97
CA GLN A 103 12.33 4.65 2.51
C GLN A 103 12.64 4.63 4.01
N PRO A 104 13.73 5.29 4.46
CA PRO A 104 14.12 5.30 5.87
C PRO A 104 13.09 5.96 6.79
N ASP A 105 12.35 6.96 6.29
CA ASP A 105 11.29 7.66 7.02
C ASP A 105 10.02 6.82 7.20
N VAL A 106 9.77 5.86 6.30
CA VAL A 106 8.64 4.93 6.35
C VAL A 106 8.92 3.76 7.30
N PHE A 107 10.19 3.38 7.49
CA PHE A 107 10.58 2.19 8.23
C PHE A 107 10.05 2.16 9.67
N PRO A 108 10.28 3.18 10.53
CA PRO A 108 9.81 3.14 11.91
C PRO A 108 8.28 3.10 12.00
N LEU A 109 7.59 3.77 11.08
CA LEU A 109 6.13 3.75 11.03
C LEU A 109 5.59 2.37 10.64
N ALA A 110 6.24 1.70 9.71
CA ALA A 110 5.87 0.34 9.32
C ALA A 110 6.10 -0.66 10.46
N GLU A 111 7.19 -0.54 11.21
CA GLU A 111 7.43 -1.35 12.42
C GLU A 111 6.34 -1.18 13.46
N GLU A 112 5.96 0.07 13.76
CA GLU A 112 4.90 0.37 14.73
C GLU A 112 3.54 -0.20 14.28
N ILE A 113 3.17 -0.01 13.02
CA ILE A 113 1.92 -0.53 12.44
C ILE A 113 1.86 -2.06 12.55
N VAL A 114 2.95 -2.74 12.22
CA VAL A 114 3.01 -4.21 12.28
C VAL A 114 2.95 -4.66 13.74
N ALA A 115 3.72 -4.04 14.64
CA ALA A 115 3.72 -4.37 16.06
C ALA A 115 2.33 -4.20 16.68
N GLU A 116 1.66 -3.07 16.40
CA GLU A 116 0.29 -2.83 16.85
C GLU A 116 -0.69 -3.89 16.32
N ALA A 117 -0.58 -4.25 15.05
CA ALA A 117 -1.44 -5.25 14.44
C ALA A 117 -1.32 -6.63 15.13
N TYR A 118 -0.10 -7.05 15.47
CA TYR A 118 0.14 -8.30 16.19
C TYR A 118 -0.34 -8.24 17.64
N VAL A 119 -0.21 -7.09 18.30
CA VAL A 119 -0.76 -6.88 19.66
C VAL A 119 -2.28 -6.97 19.64
N GLN A 120 -2.94 -6.28 18.68
CA GLN A 120 -4.40 -6.31 18.55
C GLN A 120 -4.94 -7.69 18.21
N ALA A 121 -4.19 -8.49 17.47
CA ALA A 121 -4.54 -9.88 17.18
C ALA A 121 -4.26 -10.85 18.34
N GLY A 122 -3.63 -10.40 19.43
CA GLY A 122 -3.26 -11.25 20.57
C GLY A 122 -2.11 -12.22 20.29
N ASN A 123 -1.34 -12.01 19.21
CA ASN A 123 -0.26 -12.89 18.75
C ASN A 123 1.11 -12.19 18.80
N ARG A 124 1.50 -11.72 19.98
CA ARG A 124 2.81 -11.07 20.17
C ARG A 124 4.01 -11.98 19.86
N GLU A 125 3.88 -13.24 20.15
CA GLU A 125 4.96 -14.24 19.96
C GLU A 125 5.22 -14.53 18.47
N GLY A 126 4.22 -14.32 17.61
CA GLY A 126 4.34 -14.46 16.17
C GLY A 126 5.15 -13.33 15.50
N LEU A 127 5.33 -12.18 16.18
CA LEU A 127 6.11 -11.07 15.68
C LEU A 127 7.61 -11.35 15.84
N LYS A 128 8.31 -11.50 14.72
CA LYS A 128 9.77 -11.65 14.71
C LYS A 128 10.44 -10.29 14.56
N ALA A 129 11.63 -10.14 15.14
CA ALA A 129 12.41 -8.92 15.06
C ALA A 129 12.77 -8.50 13.62
N ASP A 130 12.82 -9.45 12.70
CA ASP A 130 13.14 -9.24 11.28
C ASP A 130 11.90 -9.25 10.35
N THR A 131 10.71 -9.13 10.91
CA THR A 131 9.46 -9.06 10.12
C THR A 131 9.44 -7.84 9.22
N VAL A 132 9.91 -6.68 9.69
CA VAL A 132 10.05 -5.47 8.89
C VAL A 132 11.54 -5.25 8.61
N ARG A 133 11.90 -5.11 7.34
CA ARG A 133 13.30 -5.01 6.90
C ARG A 133 13.49 -3.76 6.05
N TYR A 134 14.34 -2.85 6.50
CA TYR A 134 14.88 -1.81 5.64
C TYR A 134 15.98 -2.41 4.76
N LEU A 135 15.90 -2.22 3.44
CA LEU A 135 16.87 -2.81 2.52
C LEU A 135 17.80 -1.74 1.91
N SER A 136 17.26 -0.75 1.23
CA SER A 136 18.00 0.33 0.59
C SER A 136 17.07 1.42 0.10
N ASP A 137 17.51 2.67 0.14
CA ASP A 137 16.87 3.83 -0.48
C ASP A 137 17.10 3.88 -2.01
N GLN A 138 18.13 3.19 -2.49
CA GLN A 138 18.45 3.10 -3.90
C GLN A 138 17.58 2.08 -4.62
N GLN A 139 16.84 2.53 -5.63
CA GLN A 139 15.83 1.74 -6.35
C GLN A 139 16.36 0.39 -6.85
N PHE A 140 17.49 0.37 -7.53
CA PHE A 140 18.04 -0.88 -8.08
C PHE A 140 18.62 -1.80 -7.02
N SER A 141 19.28 -1.25 -5.99
CA SER A 141 19.80 -2.02 -4.85
C SER A 141 18.66 -2.67 -4.07
N TYR A 142 17.57 -1.90 -3.83
CA TYR A 142 16.36 -2.43 -3.22
C TYR A 142 15.77 -3.58 -4.04
N SER A 143 15.60 -3.37 -5.35
CA SER A 143 15.02 -4.40 -6.23
C SER A 143 15.84 -5.68 -6.27
N ALA A 144 17.18 -5.55 -6.32
CA ALA A 144 18.09 -6.70 -6.26
C ALA A 144 17.98 -7.45 -4.91
N ALA A 145 17.87 -6.71 -3.80
CA ALA A 145 17.69 -7.30 -2.47
C ALA A 145 16.34 -8.01 -2.34
N VAL A 146 15.25 -7.42 -2.84
CA VAL A 146 13.92 -8.04 -2.87
C VAL A 146 13.92 -9.27 -3.76
N PHE A 147 14.57 -9.21 -4.93
CA PHE A 147 14.76 -10.38 -5.80
C PHE A 147 15.41 -11.53 -5.05
N GLY A 148 16.56 -11.27 -4.39
CA GLY A 148 17.26 -12.27 -3.59
C GLY A 148 16.40 -12.83 -2.45
N LEU A 149 15.57 -11.99 -1.83
CA LEU A 149 14.62 -12.39 -0.80
C LEU A 149 13.55 -13.33 -1.36
N ILE A 150 12.92 -12.99 -2.49
CA ILE A 150 11.89 -13.82 -3.13
C ILE A 150 12.44 -15.20 -3.50
N MET A 151 13.63 -15.24 -4.07
CA MET A 151 14.28 -16.50 -4.46
C MET A 151 14.62 -17.38 -3.27
N ARG A 152 15.00 -16.80 -2.13
CA ARG A 152 15.39 -17.53 -0.92
C ARG A 152 14.20 -17.96 -0.09
N GLU A 153 13.31 -17.01 0.23
CA GLU A 153 12.18 -17.22 1.16
C GLU A 153 10.97 -17.84 0.45
N ARG A 154 10.88 -17.74 -0.87
CA ARG A 154 9.81 -18.27 -1.72
C ARG A 154 8.42 -17.93 -1.17
N PRO A 155 8.07 -16.64 -1.05
CA PRO A 155 6.79 -16.25 -0.47
C PRO A 155 5.61 -16.84 -1.25
N ALA A 156 4.52 -17.13 -0.52
CA ALA A 156 3.27 -17.61 -1.13
C ALA A 156 2.55 -16.52 -1.93
N ALA A 157 2.80 -15.26 -1.58
CA ALA A 157 2.29 -14.09 -2.30
C ALA A 157 3.24 -12.90 -2.14
N ASN A 158 3.32 -12.08 -3.20
CA ASN A 158 4.02 -10.80 -3.20
C ASN A 158 2.99 -9.67 -3.33
N LEU A 159 2.84 -8.86 -2.28
CA LEU A 159 1.92 -7.73 -2.21
C LEU A 159 2.71 -6.44 -2.42
N LEU A 160 2.69 -5.91 -3.61
CA LEU A 160 3.36 -4.67 -4.01
C LEU A 160 2.31 -3.56 -4.09
N LEU A 161 2.16 -2.77 -3.03
CA LEU A 161 1.09 -1.80 -2.88
C LEU A 161 1.67 -0.40 -2.63
N GLY A 162 1.24 0.58 -3.43
CA GLY A 162 1.75 1.94 -3.35
C GLY A 162 2.33 2.40 -4.68
N ARG A 163 3.23 3.40 -4.63
CA ARG A 163 3.91 3.90 -5.82
C ARG A 163 5.08 2.98 -6.18
N TRP A 164 5.10 2.57 -7.44
CA TRP A 164 6.17 1.77 -8.02
C TRP A 164 6.65 2.38 -9.33
N ASP A 165 7.95 2.32 -9.57
CA ASP A 165 8.60 2.71 -10.81
C ASP A 165 9.02 1.46 -11.61
N ALA A 166 9.95 1.61 -12.57
CA ALA A 166 10.41 0.52 -13.44
C ALA A 166 10.89 -0.75 -12.71
N ALA A 167 11.36 -0.61 -11.47
CA ALA A 167 11.80 -1.71 -10.62
C ALA A 167 10.71 -2.75 -10.32
N SER A 168 9.43 -2.34 -10.38
CA SER A 168 8.31 -3.27 -10.15
C SER A 168 8.26 -4.40 -11.18
N LEU A 169 8.66 -4.13 -12.42
CA LEU A 169 8.70 -5.15 -13.47
C LEU A 169 9.71 -6.26 -13.14
N MET A 170 10.88 -5.89 -12.62
CA MET A 170 11.89 -6.86 -12.19
C MET A 170 11.38 -7.75 -11.05
N ILE A 171 10.69 -7.15 -10.08
CA ILE A 171 10.17 -7.88 -8.92
C ILE A 171 8.98 -8.75 -9.32
N ALA A 172 8.09 -8.27 -10.22
CA ALA A 172 6.94 -9.01 -10.70
C ALA A 172 7.35 -10.27 -11.48
N GLU A 173 8.40 -10.17 -12.31
CA GLU A 173 8.95 -11.30 -13.07
C GLU A 173 9.46 -12.42 -12.15
N CYS A 174 10.01 -12.05 -11.00
CA CYS A 174 10.54 -13.02 -10.03
C CYS A 174 9.46 -13.68 -9.18
N GLY A 175 8.32 -13.05 -9.06
CA GLY A 175 7.19 -13.53 -8.26
C GLY A 175 6.18 -14.39 -9.04
N ALA A 176 6.40 -14.55 -10.34
CA ALA A 176 5.58 -15.38 -11.20
C ALA A 176 6.09 -16.83 -11.20
#